data_020a41c99eefa1981fa171a123df10cf
#
_entry.id   020a41c99eefa1981fa171a123df10cf
#
_cell.length_a   1.000
_cell.length_b   1.000
_cell.length_c   1.000
_cell.angle_alpha   90.00
_cell.angle_beta   90.00
_cell.angle_gamma   90.00
#
_symmetry.space_group_name_H-M   'P 1'
#
loop_
_entity.id
_entity.type
_entity.pdbx_description
1 polymer ?
#
loop_
_entity_poly.entity_id
_entity_poly.type
_entity_poly.pdbx_seq_one_letter_code
_entity_poly.pdbx_strand_id
1 'polypeptide(L)'
;RQRQKANKISLYLDYYKNGKREYEYLGLYLIPEPEKGKLTQAQKDENKKILSLAESVRSKRHLEIQNGMYGFNDQEKLKGFFIIYMETLAEMRMESKGNYDNWDSTIKHLRKFCPKDISFAQLDRKFVEGFKDYLTKTAKTPSNKNLSDNSAHSYFNKFRAALKQAVKDGIIRSNPAEQVDCLPQGDSEREFLTLEELQSILKHECEIPILKTAFVFSCLTGLRWSDINKLVWSEVQHSNDYGWYIRFRQKKTKGAETLPMSDQARDLLKEIGEPEERVFKGLKYSAWHNLKLQQWVMKAGISKTITFHCARHTYATLQLTLGTDIFTVSKLLGHKD
;
A
#
# COMPACT_ATOMS: atom_id res chain seq x y z
N ARG A 1 -24.01 11.01 37.34
CA ARG A 1 -24.05 12.40 37.83
C ARG A 1 -25.22 13.18 37.24
N GLN A 2 -25.54 14.33 37.84
CA GLN A 2 -26.67 15.17 37.50
C GLN A 2 -26.19 16.57 37.08
N ARG A 3 -26.80 17.16 36.04
CA ARG A 3 -26.58 18.53 35.64
C ARG A 3 -27.91 19.27 35.49
N GLN A 4 -28.08 20.31 36.23
CA GLN A 4 -29.30 21.13 36.19
C GLN A 4 -29.36 21.96 34.91
N LYS A 5 -30.49 21.92 34.23
CA LYS A 5 -30.87 22.81 33.14
C LYS A 5 -32.27 23.37 33.46
N ALA A 6 -32.45 24.66 33.36
CA ALA A 6 -33.68 25.38 33.61
C ALA A 6 -34.85 24.57 34.29
N ASN A 7 -35.59 23.76 33.56
CA ASN A 7 -36.74 23.00 34.04
C ASN A 7 -36.51 21.47 34.09
N LYS A 8 -35.26 20.97 33.98
CA LYS A 8 -34.95 19.52 33.98
C LYS A 8 -33.58 19.27 34.55
N ILE A 9 -33.37 18.12 35.16
CA ILE A 9 -32.06 17.64 35.61
C ILE A 9 -31.60 16.56 34.64
N SER A 10 -30.55 16.83 33.86
CA SER A 10 -29.98 15.87 32.93
C SER A 10 -29.05 14.90 33.64
N LEU A 11 -29.21 13.60 33.34
CA LEU A 11 -28.35 12.53 33.86
C LEU A 11 -27.21 12.21 32.84
N TYR A 12 -26.02 12.00 33.38
CA TYR A 12 -24.86 11.60 32.59
C TYR A 12 -23.94 10.67 33.37
N LEU A 13 -23.20 9.83 32.65
CA LEU A 13 -22.11 9.03 33.20
C LEU A 13 -20.78 9.83 33.09
N ASP A 14 -19.95 9.64 34.10
CA ASP A 14 -18.62 10.27 34.22
C ASP A 14 -17.63 9.16 34.57
N TYR A 15 -16.76 8.82 33.65
CA TYR A 15 -15.84 7.69 33.81
C TYR A 15 -14.49 7.97 33.16
N TYR A 16 -13.50 7.20 33.58
CA TYR A 16 -12.17 7.21 32.97
C TYR A 16 -12.01 6.03 32.01
N LYS A 17 -11.53 6.32 30.80
CA LYS A 17 -11.21 5.32 29.79
C LYS A 17 -9.88 5.67 29.16
N ASN A 18 -8.95 4.71 29.14
CA ASN A 18 -7.59 4.89 28.59
C ASN A 18 -6.86 6.15 29.13
N GLY A 19 -6.99 6.43 30.43
CA GLY A 19 -6.37 7.59 31.08
C GLY A 19 -7.03 8.94 30.81
N LYS A 20 -8.14 8.96 30.06
CA LYS A 20 -8.91 10.19 29.78
C LYS A 20 -10.27 10.13 30.46
N ARG A 21 -10.73 11.31 30.92
CA ARG A 21 -12.06 11.48 31.51
C ARG A 21 -13.07 11.68 30.40
N GLU A 22 -14.12 10.86 30.37
CA GLU A 22 -15.20 10.89 29.38
C GLU A 22 -16.55 11.12 30.04
N TYR A 23 -17.44 11.81 29.34
CA TYR A 23 -18.81 12.11 29.77
C TYR A 23 -19.80 11.60 28.73
N GLU A 24 -20.74 10.75 29.18
CA GLU A 24 -21.80 10.21 28.33
C GLU A 24 -23.17 10.68 28.85
N TYR A 25 -23.85 11.54 28.07
CA TYR A 25 -25.20 12.01 28.40
C TYR A 25 -26.21 10.93 28.03
N LEU A 26 -27.03 10.53 29.03
CA LEU A 26 -27.98 9.41 28.90
C LEU A 26 -29.25 9.77 28.15
N GLY A 27 -29.53 11.05 27.90
CA GLY A 27 -30.82 11.51 27.39
C GLY A 27 -31.99 11.34 28.41
N LEU A 28 -31.68 11.03 29.67
CA LEU A 28 -32.61 10.85 30.72
C LEU A 28 -32.68 12.12 31.58
N TYR A 29 -33.89 12.53 31.94
CA TYR A 29 -34.12 13.78 32.65
C TYR A 29 -35.01 13.55 33.88
N LEU A 30 -34.61 14.11 35.02
CA LEU A 30 -35.44 14.15 36.21
C LEU A 30 -36.23 15.46 36.28
N ILE A 31 -37.39 15.39 36.88
CA ILE A 31 -38.21 16.54 37.22
C ILE A 31 -37.60 17.20 38.46
N PRO A 32 -37.17 18.46 38.42
CA PRO A 32 -36.61 19.16 39.57
C PRO A 32 -37.69 19.47 40.60
N GLU A 33 -37.28 19.69 41.85
CA GLU A 33 -38.17 20.19 42.87
C GLU A 33 -38.65 21.62 42.52
N PRO A 34 -39.93 21.91 42.62
CA PRO A 34 -40.43 23.25 42.35
C PRO A 34 -39.96 24.23 43.45
N GLU A 35 -39.77 25.50 43.07
CA GLU A 35 -39.34 26.56 44.01
C GLU A 35 -40.28 26.73 45.21
N LYS A 36 -41.56 26.43 45.04
CA LYS A 36 -42.57 26.42 46.11
C LYS A 36 -43.37 25.13 46.06
N GLY A 37 -43.31 24.32 47.12
CA GLY A 37 -44.06 23.07 47.25
C GLY A 37 -43.13 21.85 47.15
N LYS A 38 -43.73 20.65 47.07
CA LYS A 38 -43.02 19.35 46.92
C LYS A 38 -43.51 18.65 45.66
N LEU A 39 -42.69 17.80 45.09
CA LEU A 39 -43.05 16.93 43.96
C LEU A 39 -44.30 16.09 44.35
N THR A 40 -45.21 15.93 43.40
CA THR A 40 -46.36 15.03 43.55
C THR A 40 -45.87 13.57 43.62
N GLN A 41 -46.70 12.67 44.18
CA GLN A 41 -46.33 11.25 44.27
C GLN A 41 -46.02 10.65 42.85
N ALA A 42 -46.83 10.98 41.85
CA ALA A 42 -46.63 10.56 40.46
C ALA A 42 -45.25 11.02 39.90
N GLN A 43 -44.85 12.28 40.17
CA GLN A 43 -43.57 12.81 39.76
C GLN A 43 -42.36 12.14 40.48
N LYS A 44 -42.53 11.79 41.75
CA LYS A 44 -41.53 11.01 42.51
C LYS A 44 -41.37 9.61 41.96
N ASP A 45 -42.45 8.95 41.60
CA ASP A 45 -42.44 7.61 41.04
C ASP A 45 -41.83 7.59 39.64
N GLU A 46 -42.07 8.63 38.83
CA GLU A 46 -41.43 8.82 37.52
C GLU A 46 -39.93 9.04 37.67
N ASN A 47 -39.50 9.93 38.57
CA ASN A 47 -38.07 10.14 38.85
C ASN A 47 -37.41 8.87 39.37
N LYS A 48 -38.07 8.05 40.19
CA LYS A 48 -37.56 6.78 40.67
C LYS A 48 -37.35 5.77 39.50
N LYS A 49 -38.27 5.70 38.55
CA LYS A 49 -38.16 4.85 37.35
C LYS A 49 -36.98 5.29 36.48
N ILE A 50 -36.81 6.60 36.25
CA ILE A 50 -35.73 7.16 35.48
C ILE A 50 -34.38 6.89 36.16
N LEU A 51 -34.27 7.02 37.47
CA LEU A 51 -33.06 6.70 38.24
C LEU A 51 -32.71 5.22 38.15
N SER A 52 -33.69 4.33 38.28
CA SER A 52 -33.49 2.87 38.14
C SER A 52 -32.99 2.51 36.75
N LEU A 53 -33.53 3.14 35.70
CA LEU A 53 -33.05 2.96 34.32
C LEU A 53 -31.61 3.48 34.17
N ALA A 54 -31.31 4.65 34.73
CA ALA A 54 -29.95 5.22 34.67
C ALA A 54 -28.92 4.33 35.41
N GLU A 55 -29.31 3.71 36.53
CA GLU A 55 -28.46 2.74 37.24
C GLU A 55 -28.24 1.45 36.44
N SER A 56 -29.25 0.96 35.77
CA SER A 56 -29.13 -0.20 34.88
C SER A 56 -28.12 0.10 33.71
N VAL A 57 -28.22 1.29 33.10
CA VAL A 57 -27.28 1.74 32.09
C VAL A 57 -25.88 1.89 32.67
N ARG A 58 -25.73 2.49 33.87
CA ARG A 58 -24.44 2.59 34.57
C ARG A 58 -23.83 1.23 34.84
N SER A 59 -24.58 0.26 35.33
CA SER A 59 -24.10 -1.10 35.62
C SER A 59 -23.64 -1.80 34.33
N LYS A 60 -24.42 -1.67 33.25
CA LYS A 60 -24.03 -2.20 31.93
C LYS A 60 -22.74 -1.56 31.42
N ARG A 61 -22.65 -0.23 31.50
CA ARG A 61 -21.44 0.49 31.04
C ARG A 61 -20.20 0.17 31.91
N HIS A 62 -20.41 -0.01 33.22
CA HIS A 62 -19.33 -0.42 34.11
C HIS A 62 -18.80 -1.81 33.77
N LEU A 63 -19.67 -2.78 33.48
CA LEU A 63 -19.29 -4.10 33.00
C LEU A 63 -18.59 -4.03 31.66
N GLU A 64 -19.05 -3.20 30.70
CA GLU A 64 -18.40 -2.99 29.43
C GLU A 64 -16.96 -2.43 29.56
N ILE A 65 -16.79 -1.45 30.48
CA ILE A 65 -15.45 -0.87 30.77
C ILE A 65 -14.56 -1.91 31.46
N GLN A 66 -15.06 -2.62 32.46
CA GLN A 66 -14.30 -3.69 33.11
C GLN A 66 -13.97 -4.83 32.15
N ASN A 67 -14.92 -5.25 31.31
CA ASN A 67 -14.71 -6.27 30.29
C ASN A 67 -13.65 -5.80 29.28
N GLY A 68 -13.63 -4.52 28.90
CA GLY A 68 -12.58 -3.94 28.06
C GLY A 68 -11.20 -3.92 28.75
N MET A 69 -11.15 -3.62 30.07
CA MET A 69 -9.91 -3.66 30.86
C MET A 69 -9.39 -5.09 31.10
N TYR A 70 -10.30 -6.06 31.26
CA TYR A 70 -9.96 -7.48 31.49
C TYR A 70 -10.08 -8.34 30.22
N GLY A 71 -10.38 -7.75 29.06
CA GLY A 71 -10.40 -8.44 27.77
C GLY A 71 -11.59 -9.35 27.51
N PHE A 72 -12.66 -9.25 28.29
CA PHE A 72 -13.89 -10.06 28.06
C PHE A 72 -14.68 -9.63 26.81
N ASN A 73 -14.45 -8.43 26.26
CA ASN A 73 -15.03 -7.98 24.98
C ASN A 73 -14.32 -8.59 23.76
N ASP A 74 -13.20 -9.28 23.95
CA ASP A 74 -12.43 -9.87 22.87
C ASP A 74 -13.13 -11.10 22.26
N GLN A 75 -14.03 -11.77 23.00
CA GLN A 75 -14.68 -12.97 22.46
C GLN A 75 -15.59 -12.71 21.25
N GLU A 76 -16.29 -11.57 21.20
CA GLU A 76 -17.08 -11.21 20.01
C GLU A 76 -16.21 -10.77 18.84
N LYS A 77 -15.16 -10.01 19.11
CA LYS A 77 -14.19 -9.60 18.09
C LYS A 77 -13.40 -10.78 17.52
N LEU A 78 -13.06 -11.73 18.38
CA LEU A 78 -12.35 -12.96 17.98
C LEU A 78 -13.22 -13.91 17.13
N LYS A 79 -14.56 -13.77 17.15
CA LYS A 79 -15.48 -14.49 16.25
C LYS A 79 -15.48 -13.93 14.82
N GLY A 80 -14.97 -12.72 14.60
CA GLY A 80 -14.81 -12.14 13.27
C GLY A 80 -13.90 -12.98 12.37
N PHE A 81 -14.08 -12.84 11.07
CA PHE A 81 -13.36 -13.61 10.06
C PHE A 81 -12.18 -12.83 9.51
N PHE A 82 -11.01 -13.47 9.48
CA PHE A 82 -9.75 -12.82 9.15
C PHE A 82 -9.60 -12.52 7.64
N ILE A 83 -10.10 -13.39 6.77
CA ILE A 83 -9.97 -13.15 5.32
C ILE A 83 -10.83 -11.95 4.91
N ILE A 84 -12.06 -11.85 5.41
CA ILE A 84 -12.95 -10.68 5.19
C ILE A 84 -12.28 -9.40 5.73
N TYR A 85 -11.67 -9.48 6.91
CA TYR A 85 -10.91 -8.34 7.45
C TYR A 85 -9.74 -7.94 6.54
N MET A 86 -8.98 -8.90 5.99
CA MET A 86 -7.91 -8.61 5.03
C MET A 86 -8.45 -7.97 3.73
N GLU A 87 -9.62 -8.37 3.26
CA GLU A 87 -10.29 -7.77 2.10
C GLU A 87 -10.61 -6.29 2.37
N THR A 88 -11.21 -5.98 3.51
CA THR A 88 -11.46 -4.60 3.94
C THR A 88 -10.17 -3.77 4.01
N LEU A 89 -9.08 -4.35 4.54
CA LEU A 89 -7.78 -3.68 4.57
C LEU A 89 -7.19 -3.46 3.17
N ALA A 90 -7.44 -4.36 2.23
CA ALA A 90 -7.00 -4.23 0.85
C ALA A 90 -7.75 -3.10 0.14
N GLU A 91 -9.06 -3.02 0.31
CA GLU A 91 -9.92 -1.96 -0.24
C GLU A 91 -9.48 -0.57 0.21
N MET A 92 -9.16 -0.39 1.50
CA MET A 92 -8.64 0.87 2.04
C MET A 92 -7.30 1.31 1.39
N ARG A 93 -6.64 0.44 0.64
CA ARG A 93 -5.33 0.66 0.00
C ARG A 93 -5.39 0.74 -1.52
N MET A 94 -6.58 0.90 -2.10
CA MET A 94 -6.80 0.95 -3.55
C MET A 94 -6.12 2.15 -4.25
N GLU A 95 -5.81 3.22 -3.53
CA GLU A 95 -5.08 4.37 -4.07
C GLU A 95 -3.74 3.98 -4.72
N SER A 96 -3.11 2.92 -4.26
CA SER A 96 -1.90 2.35 -4.84
C SER A 96 -2.20 1.00 -5.47
N LYS A 97 -2.49 0.98 -6.78
CA LYS A 97 -2.84 -0.23 -7.53
C LYS A 97 -1.86 -1.39 -7.28
N GLY A 98 -0.55 -1.15 -7.38
CA GLY A 98 0.45 -2.21 -7.17
C GLY A 98 0.49 -2.73 -5.72
N ASN A 99 0.12 -1.90 -4.74
CA ASN A 99 -0.03 -2.37 -3.36
C ASN A 99 -1.31 -3.20 -3.21
N TYR A 100 -2.42 -2.74 -3.78
CA TYR A 100 -3.68 -3.48 -3.80
C TYR A 100 -3.52 -4.85 -4.46
N ASP A 101 -2.89 -4.94 -5.64
CA ASP A 101 -2.65 -6.19 -6.37
C ASP A 101 -1.87 -7.22 -5.53
N ASN A 102 -0.93 -6.76 -4.69
CA ASN A 102 -0.21 -7.64 -3.76
C ASN A 102 -1.10 -8.13 -2.60
N TRP A 103 -1.99 -7.29 -2.07
CA TRP A 103 -2.97 -7.70 -1.06
C TRP A 103 -3.95 -8.71 -1.63
N ASP A 104 -4.53 -8.43 -2.80
CA ASP A 104 -5.45 -9.31 -3.51
C ASP A 104 -4.82 -10.68 -3.82
N SER A 105 -3.57 -10.68 -4.30
CA SER A 105 -2.83 -11.93 -4.53
C SER A 105 -2.61 -12.71 -3.24
N THR A 106 -2.30 -12.03 -2.13
CA THR A 106 -2.14 -12.66 -0.82
C THR A 106 -3.44 -13.30 -0.35
N ILE A 107 -4.57 -12.58 -0.49
CA ILE A 107 -5.90 -13.07 -0.13
C ILE A 107 -6.29 -14.30 -0.97
N LYS A 108 -6.02 -14.27 -2.28
CA LYS A 108 -6.24 -15.41 -3.18
C LYS A 108 -5.45 -16.65 -2.74
N HIS A 109 -4.20 -16.48 -2.33
CA HIS A 109 -3.39 -17.57 -1.79
C HIS A 109 -3.91 -18.06 -0.44
N LEU A 110 -4.31 -17.13 0.44
CA LEU A 110 -4.87 -17.48 1.74
C LEU A 110 -6.18 -18.27 1.60
N ARG A 111 -7.07 -17.89 0.66
CA ARG A 111 -8.29 -18.64 0.34
C ARG A 111 -8.02 -20.04 -0.25
N LYS A 112 -6.90 -20.24 -0.96
CA LYS A 112 -6.47 -21.57 -1.41
C LYS A 112 -5.92 -22.41 -0.27
N PHE A 113 -5.20 -21.82 0.66
CA PHE A 113 -4.65 -22.47 1.84
C PHE A 113 -5.76 -22.83 2.85
N CYS A 114 -6.70 -21.92 3.08
CA CYS A 114 -7.82 -22.06 3.99
C CYS A 114 -9.13 -21.70 3.26
N PRO A 115 -9.79 -22.69 2.59
CA PRO A 115 -11.01 -22.45 1.79
C PRO A 115 -12.19 -21.92 2.60
N LYS A 116 -12.28 -22.32 3.87
CA LYS A 116 -13.24 -21.73 4.83
C LYS A 116 -12.56 -20.57 5.54
N ASP A 117 -13.25 -19.44 5.69
CA ASP A 117 -12.67 -18.33 6.42
C ASP A 117 -12.37 -18.74 7.87
N ILE A 118 -11.28 -18.19 8.40
CA ILE A 118 -10.78 -18.49 9.72
C ILE A 118 -11.13 -17.37 10.70
N SER A 119 -11.63 -17.73 11.89
CA SER A 119 -11.85 -16.74 12.94
C SER A 119 -10.53 -16.27 13.55
N PHE A 120 -10.52 -15.05 14.10
CA PHE A 120 -9.33 -14.54 14.80
C PHE A 120 -8.89 -15.41 15.97
N ALA A 121 -9.81 -16.13 16.60
CA ALA A 121 -9.50 -17.07 17.68
C ALA A 121 -8.68 -18.29 17.25
N GLN A 122 -8.75 -18.64 15.96
CA GLN A 122 -8.04 -19.79 15.38
C GLN A 122 -6.67 -19.40 14.77
N LEU A 123 -6.35 -18.09 14.75
CA LEU A 123 -5.08 -17.59 14.24
C LEU A 123 -3.97 -17.78 15.29
N ASP A 124 -3.40 -18.94 15.33
CA ASP A 124 -2.28 -19.27 16.18
C ASP A 124 -0.95 -19.29 15.40
N ARG A 125 0.16 -19.50 16.12
CA ARG A 125 1.49 -19.65 15.53
C ARG A 125 1.54 -20.75 14.48
N LYS A 126 0.89 -21.89 14.74
CA LYS A 126 0.87 -23.05 13.83
C LYS A 126 0.21 -22.71 12.49
N PHE A 127 -0.88 -21.93 12.53
CA PHE A 127 -1.52 -21.45 11.31
C PHE A 127 -0.58 -20.54 10.50
N VAL A 128 0.14 -19.62 11.18
CA VAL A 128 1.09 -18.70 10.53
C VAL A 128 2.24 -19.49 9.89
N GLU A 129 2.81 -20.47 10.58
CA GLU A 129 3.85 -21.36 10.05
C GLU A 129 3.33 -22.18 8.86
N GLY A 130 2.11 -22.71 8.96
CA GLY A 130 1.47 -23.46 7.88
C GLY A 130 1.26 -22.62 6.62
N PHE A 131 0.83 -21.37 6.76
CA PHE A 131 0.68 -20.47 5.62
C PHE A 131 2.05 -20.08 5.00
N LYS A 132 3.07 -19.87 5.83
CA LYS A 132 4.45 -19.68 5.37
C LYS A 132 4.94 -20.84 4.53
N ASP A 133 4.75 -22.07 5.02
CA ASP A 133 5.12 -23.31 4.33
C ASP A 133 4.33 -23.50 3.04
N TYR A 134 3.03 -23.22 3.04
CA TYR A 134 2.22 -23.23 1.84
C TYR A 134 2.78 -22.31 0.76
N LEU A 135 3.13 -21.05 1.10
CA LEU A 135 3.67 -20.09 0.13
C LEU A 135 4.99 -20.53 -0.49
N THR A 136 5.86 -21.21 0.27
CA THR A 136 7.19 -21.62 -0.18
C THR A 136 7.21 -22.96 -0.92
N LYS A 137 6.36 -23.91 -0.51
CA LYS A 137 6.43 -25.31 -0.97
C LYS A 137 5.33 -25.67 -1.95
N THR A 138 4.12 -25.13 -1.80
CA THR A 138 2.91 -25.62 -2.47
C THR A 138 2.25 -24.60 -3.39
N ALA A 139 2.33 -23.32 -3.06
CA ALA A 139 1.65 -22.27 -3.80
C ALA A 139 2.15 -22.16 -5.24
N LYS A 140 1.21 -22.03 -6.18
CA LYS A 140 1.50 -21.92 -7.62
C LYS A 140 0.99 -20.60 -8.17
N THR A 141 1.71 -20.09 -9.16
CA THR A 141 1.28 -18.99 -10.03
C THR A 141 0.10 -19.42 -10.91
N PRO A 142 -0.63 -18.50 -11.56
CA PRO A 142 -1.65 -18.87 -12.56
C PRO A 142 -1.11 -19.74 -13.71
N SER A 143 0.19 -19.64 -14.03
CA SER A 143 0.87 -20.46 -15.02
C SER A 143 1.42 -21.78 -14.45
N ASN A 144 0.95 -22.21 -13.30
CA ASN A 144 1.31 -23.46 -12.60
C ASN A 144 2.81 -23.60 -12.23
N LYS A 145 3.54 -22.49 -12.14
CA LYS A 145 4.93 -22.45 -11.64
C LYS A 145 4.95 -22.20 -10.14
N ASN A 146 6.00 -22.61 -9.44
CA ASN A 146 6.22 -22.24 -8.04
C ASN A 146 6.29 -20.70 -7.91
N LEU A 147 5.89 -20.19 -6.73
CA LEU A 147 6.17 -18.79 -6.43
C LEU A 147 7.68 -18.54 -6.35
N SER A 148 8.12 -17.38 -6.81
CA SER A 148 9.47 -16.92 -6.50
C SER A 148 9.57 -16.54 -5.03
N ASP A 149 10.79 -16.61 -4.46
CA ASP A 149 11.05 -16.23 -3.07
C ASP A 149 10.59 -14.80 -2.78
N ASN A 150 10.80 -13.88 -3.71
CA ASN A 150 10.33 -12.50 -3.58
C ASN A 150 8.81 -12.37 -3.57
N SER A 151 8.08 -13.21 -4.33
CA SER A 151 6.62 -13.23 -4.29
C SER A 151 6.12 -13.81 -2.96
N ALA A 152 6.68 -14.94 -2.53
CA ALA A 152 6.35 -15.57 -1.25
C ALA A 152 6.64 -14.61 -0.08
N HIS A 153 7.81 -13.95 -0.06
CA HIS A 153 8.17 -12.92 0.90
C HIS A 153 7.15 -11.76 0.91
N SER A 154 6.79 -11.24 -0.27
CA SER A 154 5.84 -10.12 -0.39
C SER A 154 4.46 -10.51 0.16
N TYR A 155 3.94 -11.68 -0.18
CA TYR A 155 2.63 -12.16 0.28
C TYR A 155 2.62 -12.43 1.78
N PHE A 156 3.67 -13.08 2.29
CA PHE A 156 3.79 -13.30 3.73
C PHE A 156 3.88 -12.00 4.52
N ASN A 157 4.57 -10.97 4.00
CA ASN A 157 4.62 -9.67 4.63
C ASN A 157 3.25 -8.95 4.64
N LYS A 158 2.39 -9.12 3.62
CA LYS A 158 1.02 -8.58 3.63
C LYS A 158 0.16 -9.27 4.70
N PHE A 159 0.28 -10.59 4.80
CA PHE A 159 -0.36 -11.36 5.86
C PHE A 159 0.06 -10.89 7.26
N ARG A 160 1.36 -10.75 7.51
CA ARG A 160 1.90 -10.22 8.78
C ARG A 160 1.44 -8.78 9.06
N ALA A 161 1.36 -7.95 8.02
CA ALA A 161 0.87 -6.57 8.16
C ALA A 161 -0.61 -6.53 8.57
N ALA A 162 -1.44 -7.45 8.08
CA ALA A 162 -2.83 -7.58 8.51
C ALA A 162 -2.94 -7.99 9.98
N LEU A 163 -2.15 -8.96 10.43
CA LEU A 163 -2.10 -9.37 11.84
C LEU A 163 -1.65 -8.22 12.75
N LYS A 164 -0.60 -7.48 12.33
CA LYS A 164 -0.14 -6.29 13.08
C LYS A 164 -1.23 -5.21 13.14
N GLN A 165 -2.01 -5.03 12.08
CA GLN A 165 -3.12 -4.09 12.08
C GLN A 165 -4.26 -4.58 13.00
N ALA A 166 -4.57 -5.88 13.01
CA ALA A 166 -5.58 -6.45 13.91
C ALA A 166 -5.25 -6.25 15.41
N VAL A 167 -3.97 -6.27 15.78
CA VAL A 167 -3.52 -5.87 17.14
C VAL A 167 -3.79 -4.40 17.40
N LYS A 168 -3.46 -3.51 16.45
CA LYS A 168 -3.69 -2.06 16.58
C LYS A 168 -5.18 -1.73 16.70
N ASP A 169 -6.03 -2.46 15.98
CA ASP A 169 -7.49 -2.30 16.00
C ASP A 169 -8.12 -2.95 17.24
N GLY A 170 -7.30 -3.58 18.11
CA GLY A 170 -7.75 -4.24 19.34
C GLY A 170 -8.64 -5.44 19.06
N ILE A 171 -8.47 -6.13 17.94
CA ILE A 171 -9.19 -7.37 17.58
C ILE A 171 -8.51 -8.57 18.24
N ILE A 172 -7.18 -8.62 18.16
CA ILE A 172 -6.35 -9.62 18.84
C ILE A 172 -5.39 -8.94 19.83
N ARG A 173 -5.05 -9.61 20.92
CA ARG A 173 -4.18 -9.06 21.98
C ARG A 173 -2.70 -9.08 21.61
N SER A 174 -2.28 -10.12 20.93
CA SER A 174 -0.89 -10.35 20.51
C SER A 174 -0.86 -10.84 19.07
N ASN A 175 0.23 -10.55 18.39
CA ASN A 175 0.41 -10.96 17.00
C ASN A 175 1.02 -12.37 16.93
N PRO A 176 0.29 -13.38 16.44
CA PRO A 176 0.82 -14.75 16.37
C PRO A 176 2.01 -14.90 15.40
N ALA A 177 2.25 -13.91 14.54
CA ALA A 177 3.40 -13.91 13.62
C ALA A 177 4.69 -13.34 14.22
N GLU A 178 4.70 -12.85 15.46
CA GLU A 178 5.92 -12.31 16.09
C GLU A 178 6.97 -13.38 16.35
N GLN A 179 6.52 -14.60 16.64
CA GLN A 179 7.40 -15.76 16.91
C GLN A 179 7.72 -16.58 15.65
N VAL A 180 7.33 -16.10 14.47
CA VAL A 180 7.59 -16.78 13.20
C VAL A 180 8.53 -15.92 12.35
N ASP A 181 9.68 -16.51 11.99
CA ASP A 181 10.66 -15.83 11.16
C ASP A 181 10.09 -15.38 9.83
N CYS A 182 10.50 -14.18 9.40
CA CYS A 182 10.19 -13.69 8.07
C CYS A 182 10.73 -14.64 7.00
N LEU A 183 10.08 -14.67 5.84
CA LEU A 183 10.70 -15.25 4.66
C LEU A 183 11.86 -14.34 4.23
N PRO A 184 13.03 -14.90 3.87
CA PRO A 184 14.11 -14.11 3.31
C PRO A 184 13.66 -13.51 1.96
N GLN A 185 14.20 -12.37 1.65
CA GLN A 185 14.08 -11.83 0.30
C GLN A 185 15.10 -12.53 -0.58
N GLY A 186 14.65 -13.09 -1.70
CA GLY A 186 15.55 -13.71 -2.67
C GLY A 186 16.34 -12.64 -3.42
N ASP A 187 17.58 -12.97 -3.74
CA ASP A 187 18.39 -12.16 -4.63
C ASP A 187 17.76 -12.12 -6.02
N SER A 188 17.67 -10.96 -6.61
CA SER A 188 17.23 -10.79 -7.98
C SER A 188 18.40 -10.26 -8.81
N GLU A 189 19.00 -11.12 -9.59
CA GLU A 189 19.86 -10.67 -10.67
C GLU A 189 19.01 -9.87 -11.65
N ARG A 190 19.47 -8.65 -11.93
CA ARG A 190 18.77 -7.75 -12.82
C ARG A 190 19.60 -7.56 -14.07
N GLU A 191 19.06 -8.05 -15.16
CA GLU A 191 19.70 -7.90 -16.46
C GLU A 191 19.78 -6.43 -16.87
N PHE A 192 20.88 -6.12 -17.56
CA PHE A 192 21.13 -4.82 -18.19
C PHE A 192 21.88 -5.04 -19.50
N LEU A 193 21.90 -4.05 -20.37
CA LEU A 193 22.65 -4.04 -21.60
C LEU A 193 23.98 -3.31 -21.39
N THR A 194 25.07 -3.86 -21.93
CA THR A 194 26.33 -3.12 -22.05
C THR A 194 26.20 -2.04 -23.15
N LEU A 195 27.19 -1.16 -23.26
CA LEU A 195 27.19 -0.14 -24.31
C LEU A 195 27.20 -0.79 -25.71
N GLU A 196 28.00 -1.83 -25.91
CA GLU A 196 28.12 -2.56 -27.16
C GLU A 196 26.80 -3.27 -27.51
N GLU A 197 26.15 -3.89 -26.52
CA GLU A 197 24.85 -4.51 -26.70
C GLU A 197 23.77 -3.48 -27.04
N LEU A 198 23.77 -2.30 -26.37
CA LEU A 198 22.86 -1.21 -26.69
C LEU A 198 23.08 -0.69 -28.11
N GLN A 199 24.34 -0.52 -28.55
CA GLN A 199 24.67 -0.13 -29.91
C GLN A 199 24.28 -1.21 -30.93
N SER A 200 24.40 -2.49 -30.56
CA SER A 200 24.00 -3.60 -31.42
C SER A 200 22.48 -3.60 -31.65
N ILE A 201 21.65 -3.50 -30.59
CA ILE A 201 20.18 -3.49 -30.77
C ILE A 201 19.71 -2.29 -31.60
N LEU A 202 20.39 -1.14 -31.53
CA LEU A 202 20.04 0.05 -32.31
C LEU A 202 20.13 -0.16 -33.82
N LYS A 203 21.03 -1.04 -34.28
CA LYS A 203 21.21 -1.39 -35.71
C LYS A 203 20.04 -2.23 -36.26
N HIS A 204 19.21 -2.81 -35.40
CA HIS A 204 18.09 -3.66 -35.78
C HIS A 204 16.76 -2.94 -35.66
N GLU A 205 15.80 -3.29 -36.50
CA GLU A 205 14.47 -2.73 -36.46
C GLU A 205 13.59 -3.41 -35.36
N CYS A 206 12.94 -2.58 -34.56
CA CYS A 206 11.90 -3.00 -33.64
C CYS A 206 10.53 -2.89 -34.32
N GLU A 207 9.74 -3.94 -34.24
CA GLU A 207 8.37 -3.97 -34.80
C GLU A 207 7.46 -2.82 -34.29
N ILE A 208 7.77 -2.29 -33.09
CA ILE A 208 7.02 -1.17 -32.51
C ILE A 208 7.99 0.02 -32.35
N PRO A 209 8.00 0.97 -33.29
CA PRO A 209 8.97 2.08 -33.28
C PRO A 209 8.92 2.92 -32.00
N ILE A 210 7.73 3.22 -31.48
CA ILE A 210 7.57 4.00 -30.25
C ILE A 210 8.15 3.26 -29.02
N LEU A 211 8.10 1.91 -28.99
CA LEU A 211 8.71 1.11 -27.94
C LEU A 211 10.24 1.18 -28.00
N LYS A 212 10.83 1.11 -29.21
CA LYS A 212 12.27 1.30 -29.44
C LYS A 212 12.72 2.65 -28.91
N THR A 213 12.07 3.73 -29.36
CA THR A 213 12.42 5.10 -28.94
C THR A 213 12.30 5.27 -27.43
N ALA A 214 11.21 4.82 -26.81
CA ALA A 214 10.98 4.93 -25.38
C ALA A 214 11.98 4.09 -24.55
N PHE A 215 12.33 2.89 -25.01
CA PHE A 215 13.31 2.03 -24.34
C PHE A 215 14.71 2.65 -24.37
N VAL A 216 15.17 3.10 -25.53
CA VAL A 216 16.46 3.77 -25.67
C VAL A 216 16.50 5.07 -24.88
N PHE A 217 15.43 5.84 -24.91
CA PHE A 217 15.29 7.05 -24.09
C PHE A 217 15.42 6.73 -22.60
N SER A 218 14.81 5.62 -22.13
CA SER A 218 15.00 5.14 -20.76
C SER A 218 16.45 4.74 -20.47
N CYS A 219 17.16 4.12 -21.42
CA CYS A 219 18.58 3.79 -21.29
C CYS A 219 19.49 5.03 -21.19
N LEU A 220 19.07 6.17 -21.75
CA LEU A 220 19.83 7.41 -21.74
C LEU A 220 19.45 8.38 -20.61
N THR A 221 18.27 8.20 -19.99
CA THR A 221 17.75 9.10 -18.97
C THR A 221 17.52 8.44 -17.60
N GLY A 222 17.49 7.12 -17.55
CA GLY A 222 17.15 6.37 -16.33
C GLY A 222 15.69 6.50 -15.89
N LEU A 223 14.81 7.15 -16.66
CA LEU A 223 13.40 7.30 -16.32
C LEU A 223 12.69 5.95 -16.25
N ARG A 224 11.79 5.80 -15.26
CA ARG A 224 10.92 4.62 -15.17
C ARG A 224 9.89 4.62 -16.29
N TRP A 225 9.46 3.44 -16.72
CA TRP A 225 8.37 3.33 -17.70
C TRP A 225 7.15 4.19 -17.34
N SER A 226 6.76 4.22 -16.05
CA SER A 226 5.61 5.01 -15.59
C SER A 226 5.79 6.51 -15.78
N ASP A 227 7.02 7.00 -15.72
CA ASP A 227 7.35 8.42 -15.88
C ASP A 227 7.47 8.77 -17.36
N ILE A 228 8.10 7.91 -18.18
CA ILE A 228 8.11 8.02 -19.63
C ILE A 228 6.71 8.02 -20.23
N ASN A 229 5.84 7.11 -19.78
CA ASN A 229 4.49 7.00 -20.34
C ASN A 229 3.60 8.22 -20.05
N LYS A 230 3.88 8.97 -19.01
CA LYS A 230 3.13 10.20 -18.67
C LYS A 230 3.81 11.48 -19.13
N LEU A 231 5.10 11.42 -19.53
CA LEU A 231 5.90 12.58 -19.88
C LEU A 231 5.20 13.41 -20.98
N VAL A 232 5.05 14.71 -20.72
CA VAL A 232 4.47 15.69 -21.63
C VAL A 232 5.55 16.68 -22.11
N TRP A 233 5.31 17.34 -23.22
CA TRP A 233 6.31 18.23 -23.82
C TRP A 233 6.64 19.44 -22.94
N SER A 234 5.71 19.98 -22.15
CA SER A 234 5.98 21.05 -21.20
C SER A 234 6.98 20.67 -20.09
N GLU A 235 7.18 19.36 -19.83
CA GLU A 235 8.17 18.85 -18.88
C GLU A 235 9.59 18.76 -19.50
N VAL A 236 9.72 18.81 -20.84
CA VAL A 236 11.02 18.81 -21.57
C VAL A 236 11.42 20.25 -21.84
N GLN A 237 12.45 20.72 -21.16
CA GLN A 237 12.83 22.13 -21.13
C GLN A 237 14.31 22.32 -21.53
N HIS A 238 14.65 23.52 -21.95
CA HIS A 238 16.01 23.93 -22.28
C HIS A 238 16.38 25.22 -21.55
N SER A 239 17.61 25.30 -21.07
CA SER A 239 18.18 26.56 -20.58
C SER A 239 19.59 26.76 -21.17
N ASN A 240 20.00 28.01 -21.31
CA ASN A 240 21.33 28.32 -21.84
C ASN A 240 22.46 27.85 -20.92
N ASP A 241 22.21 27.79 -19.61
CA ASP A 241 23.23 27.42 -18.63
C ASP A 241 23.39 25.93 -18.44
N TYR A 242 22.29 25.15 -18.58
CA TYR A 242 22.25 23.73 -18.22
C TYR A 242 21.91 22.81 -19.40
N GLY A 243 21.65 23.34 -20.60
CA GLY A 243 21.21 22.57 -21.76
C GLY A 243 19.80 22.00 -21.58
N TRP A 244 19.56 20.83 -22.16
CA TRP A 244 18.28 20.14 -22.08
C TRP A 244 18.10 19.45 -20.73
N TYR A 245 16.88 19.51 -20.15
CA TYR A 245 16.50 18.82 -18.93
C TYR A 245 15.02 18.49 -18.90
N ILE A 246 14.67 17.50 -18.06
CA ILE A 246 13.29 17.09 -17.82
C ILE A 246 12.92 17.50 -16.40
N ARG A 247 11.87 18.33 -16.26
CA ARG A 247 11.34 18.75 -14.96
C ARG A 247 9.96 18.15 -14.76
N PHE A 248 9.85 17.14 -13.89
CA PHE A 248 8.64 16.35 -13.74
C PHE A 248 8.40 15.91 -12.29
N ARG A 249 7.20 15.42 -12.00
CA ARG A 249 6.91 14.72 -10.75
C ARG A 249 6.90 13.22 -10.98
N GLN A 250 7.71 12.48 -10.23
CA GLN A 250 7.73 11.02 -10.31
C GLN A 250 6.37 10.42 -9.94
N LYS A 251 5.85 9.51 -10.76
CA LYS A 251 4.56 8.87 -10.50
C LYS A 251 4.58 8.02 -9.23
N LYS A 252 5.66 7.30 -8.98
CA LYS A 252 5.78 6.37 -7.85
C LYS A 252 6.03 7.07 -6.51
N THR A 253 6.94 8.03 -6.47
CA THR A 253 7.40 8.69 -5.24
C THR A 253 6.78 10.06 -5.00
N LYS A 254 6.06 10.59 -6.00
CA LYS A 254 5.44 11.94 -6.03
C LYS A 254 6.44 13.09 -5.81
N GLY A 255 7.75 12.81 -5.82
CA GLY A 255 8.82 13.81 -5.74
C GLY A 255 8.91 14.65 -7.01
N ALA A 256 9.22 15.95 -6.86
CA ALA A 256 9.63 16.80 -7.98
C ALA A 256 11.09 16.50 -8.30
N GLU A 257 11.40 16.27 -9.56
CA GLU A 257 12.73 15.94 -10.04
C GLU A 257 13.10 16.84 -11.21
N THR A 258 14.37 17.18 -11.29
CA THR A 258 14.98 17.80 -12.47
C THR A 258 16.12 16.91 -12.93
N LEU A 259 16.00 16.36 -14.11
CA LEU A 259 16.94 15.39 -14.67
C LEU A 259 17.62 16.01 -15.89
N PRO A 260 18.95 16.17 -15.90
CA PRO A 260 19.67 16.58 -17.09
C PRO A 260 19.48 15.56 -18.21
N MET A 261 19.37 16.01 -19.44
CA MET A 261 19.15 15.19 -20.61
C MET A 261 20.27 15.45 -21.62
N SER A 262 20.90 14.39 -22.10
CA SER A 262 21.92 14.50 -23.14
C SER A 262 21.32 14.87 -24.51
N ASP A 263 22.13 15.45 -25.39
CA ASP A 263 21.70 15.75 -26.75
C ASP A 263 21.24 14.49 -27.49
N GLN A 264 21.90 13.35 -27.28
CA GLN A 264 21.50 12.07 -27.89
C GLN A 264 20.06 11.67 -27.43
N ALA A 265 19.73 11.89 -26.15
CA ALA A 265 18.37 11.62 -25.65
C ALA A 265 17.35 12.62 -26.23
N ARG A 266 17.75 13.88 -26.43
CA ARG A 266 16.91 14.89 -27.07
C ARG A 266 16.63 14.57 -28.54
N ASP A 267 17.65 14.18 -29.29
CA ASP A 267 17.55 13.86 -30.72
C ASP A 267 16.62 12.67 -31.01
N LEU A 268 16.50 11.73 -30.06
CA LEU A 268 15.53 10.63 -30.16
C LEU A 268 14.07 11.11 -30.21
N LEU A 269 13.78 12.28 -29.61
CA LEU A 269 12.42 12.81 -29.50
C LEU A 269 11.96 13.50 -30.80
N LYS A 270 12.88 13.79 -31.73
CA LYS A 270 12.64 14.48 -33.02
C LYS A 270 11.93 15.82 -32.84
N GLU A 271 10.66 15.93 -33.27
CA GLU A 271 9.87 17.16 -33.25
C GLU A 271 9.21 17.39 -31.87
N ILE A 272 9.10 18.65 -31.46
CA ILE A 272 8.40 19.06 -30.26
C ILE A 272 6.90 19.13 -30.61
N GLY A 273 6.07 18.49 -29.81
CA GLY A 273 4.61 18.56 -29.88
C GLY A 273 4.03 19.66 -28.99
N GLU A 274 2.72 19.70 -28.90
CA GLU A 274 2.01 20.65 -28.05
C GLU A 274 2.36 20.41 -26.56
N PRO A 275 2.39 21.47 -25.73
CA PRO A 275 2.91 21.40 -24.34
C PRO A 275 2.28 20.28 -23.49
N GLU A 276 0.96 20.09 -23.60
CA GLU A 276 0.23 19.08 -22.81
C GLU A 276 0.14 17.70 -23.48
N GLU A 277 0.70 17.57 -24.68
CA GLU A 277 0.75 16.29 -25.34
C GLU A 277 1.83 15.37 -24.77
N ARG A 278 1.51 14.07 -24.72
CA ARG A 278 2.48 13.07 -24.32
C ARG A 278 3.58 12.92 -25.38
N VAL A 279 4.84 12.94 -24.89
CA VAL A 279 6.03 12.72 -25.75
C VAL A 279 5.97 11.34 -26.42
N PHE A 280 5.54 10.31 -25.69
CA PHE A 280 5.43 8.93 -26.20
C PHE A 280 3.98 8.54 -26.40
N LYS A 281 3.30 9.16 -27.39
CA LYS A 281 1.92 8.82 -27.75
C LYS A 281 1.80 7.36 -28.18
N GLY A 282 0.80 6.65 -27.66
CA GLY A 282 0.54 5.25 -28.03
C GLY A 282 1.42 4.21 -27.32
N LEU A 283 2.39 4.63 -26.48
CA LEU A 283 3.17 3.70 -25.68
C LEU A 283 2.26 2.98 -24.69
N LYS A 284 2.27 1.63 -24.67
CA LYS A 284 1.48 0.78 -23.80
C LYS A 284 2.38 -0.19 -23.03
N TYR A 285 2.01 -0.52 -21.79
CA TYR A 285 2.63 -1.59 -21.03
C TYR A 285 1.78 -2.85 -21.10
N SER A 286 2.32 -3.88 -21.70
CA SER A 286 1.65 -5.17 -21.80
C SER A 286 2.65 -6.30 -21.98
N ALA A 287 2.23 -7.54 -21.73
CA ALA A 287 3.03 -8.73 -22.02
C ALA A 287 3.46 -8.76 -23.50
N TRP A 288 2.59 -8.33 -24.41
CA TRP A 288 2.88 -8.21 -25.84
C TRP A 288 4.04 -7.25 -26.12
N HIS A 289 4.07 -6.05 -25.52
CA HIS A 289 5.16 -5.09 -25.71
C HIS A 289 6.48 -5.62 -25.15
N ASN A 290 6.46 -6.30 -24.00
CA ASN A 290 7.66 -6.95 -23.46
C ASN A 290 8.14 -8.10 -24.35
N LEU A 291 7.22 -8.87 -24.96
CA LEU A 291 7.58 -9.89 -25.94
C LEU A 291 8.26 -9.28 -27.18
N LYS A 292 7.71 -8.18 -27.72
CA LYS A 292 8.30 -7.48 -28.88
C LYS A 292 9.65 -6.86 -28.55
N LEU A 293 9.81 -6.33 -27.35
CA LEU A 293 11.12 -5.86 -26.85
C LEU A 293 12.13 -7.02 -26.82
N GLN A 294 11.74 -8.16 -26.23
CA GLN A 294 12.61 -9.34 -26.18
C GLN A 294 12.98 -9.86 -27.57
N GLN A 295 12.03 -9.93 -28.51
CA GLN A 295 12.28 -10.31 -29.88
C GLN A 295 13.25 -9.37 -30.59
N TRP A 296 13.15 -8.06 -30.35
CA TRP A 296 14.09 -7.07 -30.90
C TRP A 296 15.49 -7.25 -30.34
N VAL A 297 15.64 -7.50 -29.03
CA VAL A 297 16.94 -7.77 -28.38
C VAL A 297 17.57 -9.08 -28.94
N MET A 298 16.76 -10.12 -29.12
CA MET A 298 17.22 -11.38 -29.70
C MET A 298 17.69 -11.26 -31.14
N LYS A 299 17.11 -10.37 -31.96
CA LYS A 299 17.60 -10.08 -33.34
C LYS A 299 19.04 -9.58 -33.36
N ALA A 300 19.47 -8.92 -32.29
CA ALA A 300 20.85 -8.46 -32.11
C ALA A 300 21.82 -9.55 -31.57
N GLY A 301 21.35 -10.79 -31.43
CA GLY A 301 22.16 -11.91 -30.91
C GLY A 301 22.31 -11.93 -29.39
N ILE A 302 21.49 -11.15 -28.65
CA ILE A 302 21.60 -11.03 -27.21
C ILE A 302 20.58 -12.01 -26.56
N SER A 303 21.09 -12.94 -25.73
CA SER A 303 20.30 -13.98 -25.06
C SER A 303 19.70 -13.55 -23.70
N LYS A 304 20.04 -12.36 -23.18
CA LYS A 304 19.55 -11.82 -21.92
C LYS A 304 18.05 -11.60 -21.95
N THR A 305 17.38 -11.84 -20.81
CA THR A 305 15.94 -11.56 -20.66
C THR A 305 15.72 -10.07 -20.36
N ILE A 306 15.53 -9.28 -21.39
CA ILE A 306 15.36 -7.83 -21.27
C ILE A 306 13.90 -7.44 -21.23
N THR A 307 13.51 -6.79 -20.14
CA THR A 307 12.22 -6.13 -19.98
C THR A 307 12.40 -4.61 -20.04
N PHE A 308 11.31 -3.85 -20.15
CA PHE A 308 11.44 -2.37 -20.19
C PHE A 308 12.16 -1.80 -18.97
N HIS A 309 12.03 -2.44 -17.80
CA HIS A 309 12.72 -1.97 -16.59
C HIS A 309 14.24 -2.14 -16.64
N CYS A 310 14.74 -3.05 -17.46
CA CYS A 310 16.19 -3.23 -17.68
C CYS A 310 16.85 -1.99 -18.27
N ALA A 311 16.10 -1.15 -19.02
CA ALA A 311 16.64 0.12 -19.54
C ALA A 311 17.19 1.03 -18.43
N ARG A 312 16.48 1.11 -17.30
CA ARG A 312 16.94 1.91 -16.17
C ARG A 312 18.17 1.30 -15.47
N HIS A 313 18.29 -0.03 -15.43
CA HIS A 313 19.50 -0.69 -14.96
C HIS A 313 20.66 -0.48 -15.93
N THR A 314 20.39 -0.53 -17.24
CA THR A 314 21.34 -0.15 -18.30
C THR A 314 21.88 1.26 -18.08
N TYR A 315 21.01 2.26 -17.86
CA TYR A 315 21.42 3.62 -17.55
C TYR A 315 22.37 3.66 -16.33
N ALA A 316 21.96 3.04 -15.22
CA ALA A 316 22.77 3.02 -14.00
C ALA A 316 24.17 2.44 -14.24
N THR A 317 24.24 1.29 -14.91
CA THR A 317 25.51 0.62 -15.21
C THR A 317 26.36 1.42 -16.19
N LEU A 318 25.76 2.01 -17.22
CA LEU A 318 26.50 2.86 -18.18
C LEU A 318 27.09 4.09 -17.48
N GLN A 319 26.34 4.77 -16.61
CA GLN A 319 26.84 5.90 -15.84
C GLN A 319 28.03 5.50 -14.95
N LEU A 320 27.93 4.39 -14.23
CA LEU A 320 29.03 3.87 -13.41
C LEU A 320 30.26 3.49 -14.25
N THR A 321 30.06 2.85 -15.40
CA THR A 321 31.13 2.47 -16.32
C THR A 321 31.84 3.71 -16.91
N LEU A 322 31.10 4.79 -17.12
CA LEU A 322 31.64 6.09 -17.58
C LEU A 322 32.28 6.91 -16.44
N GLY A 323 32.36 6.39 -15.22
CA GLY A 323 33.05 7.01 -14.11
C GLY A 323 32.18 7.93 -13.25
N THR A 324 30.86 7.97 -13.47
CA THR A 324 29.95 8.71 -12.59
C THR A 324 29.90 8.02 -11.23
N ASP A 325 30.06 8.73 -10.13
CA ASP A 325 30.03 8.15 -8.79
C ASP A 325 28.63 7.63 -8.43
N ILE A 326 28.60 6.63 -7.56
CA ILE A 326 27.36 5.92 -7.19
C ILE A 326 26.32 6.82 -6.55
N PHE A 327 26.73 7.84 -5.77
CA PHE A 327 25.83 8.78 -5.13
C PHE A 327 25.12 9.65 -6.20
N THR A 328 25.88 10.18 -7.15
CA THR A 328 25.33 10.94 -8.28
C THR A 328 24.37 10.08 -9.11
N VAL A 329 24.74 8.81 -9.43
CA VAL A 329 23.84 7.88 -10.14
C VAL A 329 22.56 7.64 -9.33
N SER A 330 22.67 7.44 -8.02
CA SER A 330 21.49 7.28 -7.15
C SER A 330 20.57 8.49 -7.19
N LYS A 331 21.13 9.72 -7.16
CA LYS A 331 20.35 10.96 -7.28
C LYS A 331 19.72 11.12 -8.66
N LEU A 332 20.44 10.88 -9.74
CA LEU A 332 19.90 10.89 -11.11
C LEU A 332 18.75 9.88 -11.29
N LEU A 333 18.81 8.77 -10.58
CA LEU A 333 17.71 7.81 -10.53
C LEU A 333 16.56 8.24 -9.60
N GLY A 334 16.67 9.33 -8.84
CA GLY A 334 15.66 9.81 -7.90
C GLY A 334 15.44 8.85 -6.75
N HIS A 335 16.51 8.25 -6.21
CA HIS A 335 16.49 7.54 -4.94
C HIS A 335 16.55 8.55 -3.80
N LYS A 336 15.78 8.31 -2.73
CA LYS A 336 15.72 9.25 -1.59
C LYS A 336 16.85 9.06 -0.58
N ASP A 337 17.39 7.83 -0.53
CA ASP A 337 18.44 7.39 0.39
C ASP A 337 19.62 6.84 -0.41
#